data_93446f186aa3b2107d589f372e6dedb4
#
_entry.id   93446f186aa3b2107d589f372e6dedb4
#
_cell.length_a   1.000
_cell.length_b   1.000
_cell.length_c   1.000
_cell.angle_alpha   90.00
_cell.angle_beta   90.00
_cell.angle_gamma   90.00
#
_symmetry.space_group_name_H-M   'P 1'
#
loop_
_entity.id
_entity.type
_entity.pdbx_description
1 polymer ?
#
loop_
_entity_poly.entity_id
_entity_poly.type
_entity_poly.pdbx_seq_one_letter_code
_entity_poly.pdbx_strand_id
1 'polypeptide(L)'
;MEKNKIDLKKEQLSSSQRPRYKYSFAAKVFFGLMDMVTGPKITLSKVKLIEMLASIPYRAWEIRQYARLTKLYRKNNVVDRAKKIMDWGREAQDNEYWHLIIINEKMKEDNLKDAWYLSWPIPALMVCSYVVITRFMAFFNISRAFLFNAEFEDHAEHVYAAFVTEHPEWDEQEVKTKELKEYGDYKTWGDFFRRIGLDERDHMNTSFHFFGKTENVVKYDGMPELPGL
;
A
#
# COMPACT_ATOMS: atom_id res chain seq x y z
N MET A 1 -22.80 -19.88 1.38
CA MET A 1 -22.36 -19.02 2.49
C MET A 1 -22.20 -17.64 1.89
N GLU A 2 -23.06 -16.67 2.25
CA GLU A 2 -22.84 -15.27 1.90
C GLU A 2 -21.50 -14.86 2.51
N LYS A 3 -20.53 -14.45 1.69
CA LYS A 3 -19.34 -13.75 2.19
C LYS A 3 -19.86 -12.53 2.92
N ASN A 4 -19.67 -12.47 4.24
CA ASN A 4 -20.00 -11.28 5.02
C ASN A 4 -19.43 -10.08 4.30
N LYS A 5 -20.30 -9.21 3.86
CA LYS A 5 -19.89 -7.99 3.15
C LYS A 5 -19.18 -7.11 4.16
N ILE A 6 -17.91 -6.82 3.95
CA ILE A 6 -17.09 -5.98 4.85
C ILE A 6 -17.77 -4.60 4.96
N ASP A 7 -17.94 -4.11 6.17
CA ASP A 7 -18.43 -2.76 6.43
C ASP A 7 -17.27 -1.75 6.34
N LEU A 8 -17.08 -1.22 5.12
CA LEU A 8 -15.99 -0.28 4.82
C LEU A 8 -16.05 1.00 5.66
N LYS A 9 -17.25 1.49 6.01
CA LYS A 9 -17.41 2.69 6.85
C LYS A 9 -16.96 2.44 8.29
N LYS A 10 -17.33 1.29 8.84
CA LYS A 10 -16.87 0.85 10.17
C LYS A 10 -15.35 0.74 10.21
N GLU A 11 -14.76 0.13 9.17
CA GLU A 11 -13.31 -0.07 9.12
C GLU A 11 -12.55 1.25 8.92
N GLN A 12 -13.05 2.19 8.11
CA GLN A 12 -12.49 3.54 8.01
C GLN A 12 -12.53 4.27 9.37
N LEU A 13 -13.64 4.17 10.10
CA LEU A 13 -13.73 4.78 11.44
C LEU A 13 -12.71 4.16 12.39
N SER A 14 -12.54 2.84 12.34
CA SER A 14 -11.51 2.12 13.09
C SER A 14 -10.11 2.63 12.78
N SER A 15 -9.76 2.83 11.50
CA SER A 15 -8.48 3.43 11.09
C SER A 15 -8.29 4.82 11.65
N SER A 16 -9.33 5.67 11.55
CA SER A 16 -9.26 7.06 12.05
C SER A 16 -9.07 7.17 13.55
N GLN A 17 -9.59 6.20 14.31
CA GLN A 17 -9.50 6.17 15.78
C GLN A 17 -8.23 5.47 16.29
N ARG A 18 -7.64 4.61 15.49
CA ARG A 18 -6.44 3.88 15.86
C ARG A 18 -5.23 4.83 15.89
N PRO A 19 -4.43 4.84 16.96
CA PRO A 19 -3.20 5.62 17.00
C PRO A 19 -2.17 5.03 16.02
N ARG A 20 -1.44 5.90 15.34
CA ARG A 20 -0.30 5.49 14.50
C ARG A 20 0.77 4.80 15.33
N TYR A 21 1.46 3.85 14.72
CA TYR A 21 2.62 3.24 15.35
C TYR A 21 3.76 4.24 15.55
N LYS A 22 4.66 3.90 16.47
CA LYS A 22 5.89 4.68 16.66
C LYS A 22 6.86 4.36 15.53
N TYR A 23 6.85 5.20 14.50
CA TYR A 23 7.70 5.02 13.32
C TYR A 23 9.19 5.05 13.62
N SER A 24 9.94 4.23 12.88
CA SER A 24 11.39 4.24 12.86
C SER A 24 11.94 5.58 12.33
N PHE A 25 13.22 5.82 12.57
CA PHE A 25 13.89 7.01 12.02
C PHE A 25 13.84 7.05 10.49
N ALA A 26 14.02 5.89 9.83
CA ALA A 26 13.98 5.79 8.38
C ALA A 26 12.62 6.20 7.81
N ALA A 27 11.52 5.71 8.40
CA ALA A 27 10.16 6.08 7.97
C ALA A 27 9.88 7.57 8.18
N LYS A 28 10.29 8.13 9.33
CA LYS A 28 10.13 9.57 9.60
C LYS A 28 10.88 10.45 8.61
N VAL A 29 12.10 10.06 8.25
CA VAL A 29 12.88 10.77 7.22
C VAL A 29 12.18 10.66 5.87
N PHE A 30 11.71 9.48 5.50
CA PHE A 30 11.01 9.28 4.25
C PHE A 30 9.75 10.17 4.14
N PHE A 31 8.89 10.16 5.17
CA PHE A 31 7.67 11.00 5.18
C PHE A 31 8.00 12.49 5.19
N GLY A 32 9.02 12.91 5.93
CA GLY A 32 9.46 14.30 5.93
C GLY A 32 9.99 14.77 4.56
N LEU A 33 10.73 13.92 3.84
CA LEU A 33 11.18 14.21 2.48
C LEU A 33 9.99 14.24 1.50
N MET A 34 9.03 13.32 1.66
CA MET A 34 7.80 13.32 0.88
C MET A 34 7.03 14.64 1.07
N ASP A 35 6.81 15.05 2.32
CA ASP A 35 6.11 16.29 2.64
C ASP A 35 6.86 17.53 2.15
N MET A 36 8.18 17.50 2.16
CA MET A 36 9.01 18.59 1.62
C MET A 36 8.80 18.77 0.10
N VAL A 37 8.61 17.68 -0.63
CA VAL A 37 8.40 17.70 -2.10
C VAL A 37 6.93 18.01 -2.45
N THR A 38 5.99 17.35 -1.77
CA THR A 38 4.56 17.37 -2.13
C THR A 38 3.73 18.37 -1.32
N GLY A 39 4.29 18.92 -0.26
CA GLY A 39 3.56 19.66 0.78
C GLY A 39 2.86 18.74 1.79
N PRO A 40 2.44 19.28 2.95
CA PRO A 40 1.80 18.49 4.01
C PRO A 40 0.35 18.11 3.70
N LYS A 41 -0.31 18.84 2.80
CA LYS A 41 -1.72 18.59 2.45
C LYS A 41 -1.86 17.30 1.63
N ILE A 42 -2.85 16.49 2.00
CA ILE A 42 -3.22 15.30 1.22
C ILE A 42 -3.96 15.76 -0.05
N THR A 43 -3.54 15.29 -1.20
CA THR A 43 -4.14 15.56 -2.51
C THR A 43 -4.12 14.30 -3.37
N LEU A 44 -4.99 14.20 -4.38
CA LEU A 44 -4.96 13.08 -5.32
C LEU A 44 -3.61 12.94 -6.03
N SER A 45 -2.94 14.04 -6.37
CA SER A 45 -1.58 14.00 -6.94
C SER A 45 -0.55 13.43 -5.94
N LYS A 46 -0.69 13.73 -4.64
CA LYS A 46 0.22 13.18 -3.60
C LYS A 46 0.01 11.69 -3.42
N VAL A 47 -1.24 11.23 -3.28
CA VAL A 47 -1.51 9.79 -3.16
C VAL A 47 -1.12 9.04 -4.45
N LYS A 48 -1.35 9.60 -5.63
CA LYS A 48 -0.86 9.06 -6.91
C LYS A 48 0.66 8.81 -6.91
N LEU A 49 1.44 9.73 -6.34
CA LEU A 49 2.89 9.55 -6.18
C LEU A 49 3.21 8.45 -5.17
N ILE A 50 2.46 8.37 -4.07
CA ILE A 50 2.63 7.35 -3.04
C ILE A 50 2.41 5.96 -3.62
N GLU A 51 1.30 5.72 -4.33
CA GLU A 51 0.99 4.42 -4.95
C GLU A 51 2.06 3.99 -5.97
N MET A 52 2.55 4.94 -6.76
CA MET A 52 3.65 4.66 -7.68
C MET A 52 4.91 4.16 -6.95
N LEU A 53 5.17 4.67 -5.74
CA LEU A 53 6.31 4.23 -4.93
C LEU A 53 6.00 2.97 -4.13
N ALA A 54 4.77 2.80 -3.63
CA ALA A 54 4.35 1.65 -2.83
C ALA A 54 4.54 0.31 -3.55
N SER A 55 4.37 0.27 -4.87
CA SER A 55 4.59 -0.95 -5.67
C SER A 55 6.05 -1.44 -5.72
N ILE A 56 7.04 -0.59 -5.41
CA ILE A 56 8.48 -0.88 -5.64
C ILE A 56 9.07 -1.88 -4.64
N PRO A 57 8.80 -1.82 -3.32
CA PRO A 57 9.37 -2.74 -2.34
C PRO A 57 9.06 -4.21 -2.64
N TYR A 58 7.86 -4.51 -3.05
CA TYR A 58 7.38 -5.87 -3.37
C TYR A 58 8.23 -6.51 -4.47
N ARG A 59 8.56 -5.74 -5.50
CA ARG A 59 9.46 -6.19 -6.58
C ARG A 59 10.89 -6.44 -6.09
N ALA A 60 11.38 -5.64 -5.18
CA ALA A 60 12.71 -5.82 -4.59
C ALA A 60 12.78 -7.12 -3.77
N TRP A 61 11.70 -7.45 -3.04
CA TRP A 61 11.64 -8.70 -2.27
C TRP A 61 11.55 -9.93 -3.17
N GLU A 62 10.76 -9.88 -4.23
CA GLU A 62 10.66 -10.94 -5.23
C GLU A 62 12.03 -11.26 -5.83
N ILE A 63 12.76 -10.26 -6.33
CA ILE A 63 14.10 -10.42 -6.91
C ILE A 63 15.05 -11.08 -5.90
N ARG A 64 15.00 -10.67 -4.64
CA ARG A 64 15.81 -11.31 -3.60
C ARG A 64 15.47 -12.79 -3.40
N GLN A 65 14.20 -13.16 -3.47
CA GLN A 65 13.80 -14.57 -3.34
C GLN A 65 14.29 -15.39 -4.55
N TYR A 66 14.25 -14.87 -5.77
CA TYR A 66 14.86 -15.56 -6.92
C TYR A 66 16.34 -15.86 -6.69
N ALA A 67 17.11 -14.88 -6.21
CA ALA A 67 18.53 -15.09 -5.90
C ALA A 67 18.75 -16.17 -4.81
N ARG A 68 17.86 -16.22 -3.80
CA ARG A 68 17.92 -17.27 -2.75
C ARG A 68 17.56 -18.64 -3.29
N LEU A 69 16.50 -18.75 -4.08
CA LEU A 69 16.07 -20.01 -4.68
C LEU A 69 17.13 -20.60 -5.59
N THR A 70 17.84 -19.78 -6.36
CA THR A 70 18.95 -20.23 -7.21
C THR A 70 20.03 -20.98 -6.42
N LYS A 71 20.33 -20.54 -5.19
CA LYS A 71 21.40 -21.14 -4.35
C LYS A 71 20.91 -22.17 -3.36
N LEU A 72 19.69 -22.04 -2.86
CA LEU A 72 19.19 -22.75 -1.69
C LEU A 72 17.96 -23.63 -1.98
N TYR A 73 17.69 -23.95 -3.22
CA TYR A 73 16.50 -24.69 -3.65
C TYR A 73 16.34 -26.08 -2.96
N ARG A 74 17.44 -26.68 -2.53
CA ARG A 74 17.42 -27.96 -1.80
C ARG A 74 16.94 -27.85 -0.34
N LYS A 75 16.73 -26.62 0.17
CA LYS A 75 16.26 -26.36 1.54
C LYS A 75 14.78 -26.04 1.52
N ASN A 76 13.92 -27.01 1.79
CA ASN A 76 12.46 -26.87 1.69
C ASN A 76 11.95 -25.66 2.48
N ASN A 77 12.38 -25.45 3.72
CA ASN A 77 11.97 -24.30 4.53
C ASN A 77 12.32 -22.94 3.90
N VAL A 78 13.41 -22.87 3.14
CA VAL A 78 13.79 -21.64 2.40
C VAL A 78 12.90 -21.45 1.18
N VAL A 79 12.59 -22.54 0.48
CA VAL A 79 11.72 -22.54 -0.70
C VAL A 79 10.30 -22.12 -0.31
N ASP A 80 9.74 -22.73 0.73
CA ASP A 80 8.38 -22.43 1.20
C ASP A 80 8.23 -20.97 1.62
N ARG A 81 9.17 -20.46 2.42
CA ARG A 81 9.16 -19.04 2.82
C ARG A 81 9.36 -18.10 1.64
N ALA A 82 10.26 -18.44 0.71
CA ALA A 82 10.49 -17.61 -0.47
C ALA A 82 9.25 -17.54 -1.34
N LYS A 83 8.55 -18.67 -1.55
CA LYS A 83 7.30 -18.73 -2.31
C LYS A 83 6.24 -17.82 -1.69
N LYS A 84 5.99 -17.92 -0.39
CA LYS A 84 5.01 -17.09 0.32
C LYS A 84 5.28 -15.58 0.17
N ILE A 85 6.55 -15.17 0.29
CA ILE A 85 6.94 -13.76 0.08
C ILE A 85 6.72 -13.34 -1.36
N MET A 86 7.00 -14.21 -2.33
CA MET A 86 6.83 -13.90 -3.76
C MET A 86 5.36 -13.81 -4.15
N ASP A 87 4.55 -14.76 -3.69
CA ASP A 87 3.12 -14.81 -3.99
C ASP A 87 2.43 -13.57 -3.42
N TRP A 88 2.69 -13.26 -2.13
CA TRP A 88 2.19 -12.02 -1.52
C TRP A 88 2.70 -10.76 -2.22
N GLY A 89 4.01 -10.69 -2.53
CA GLY A 89 4.57 -9.51 -3.18
C GLY A 89 3.97 -9.23 -4.57
N ARG A 90 3.56 -10.26 -5.31
CA ARG A 90 2.86 -10.10 -6.60
C ARG A 90 1.44 -9.60 -6.41
N GLU A 91 0.72 -10.20 -5.46
CA GLU A 91 -0.66 -9.82 -5.13
C GLU A 91 -0.72 -8.36 -4.66
N ALA A 92 0.15 -7.98 -3.72
CA ALA A 92 0.23 -6.61 -3.23
C ALA A 92 0.62 -5.63 -4.35
N GLN A 93 1.60 -5.97 -5.20
CA GLN A 93 1.99 -5.11 -6.32
C GLN A 93 0.86 -4.91 -7.35
N ASP A 94 0.06 -5.94 -7.63
CA ASP A 94 -1.10 -5.85 -8.51
C ASP A 94 -2.18 -4.95 -7.88
N ASN A 95 -2.33 -5.04 -6.56
CA ASN A 95 -3.24 -4.20 -5.81
C ASN A 95 -2.83 -2.71 -5.87
N GLU A 96 -1.54 -2.37 -5.67
CA GLU A 96 -1.03 -1.00 -5.82
C GLU A 96 -1.24 -0.44 -7.24
N TYR A 97 -1.14 -1.29 -8.25
CA TYR A 97 -1.49 -0.90 -9.61
C TYR A 97 -2.95 -0.45 -9.72
N TRP A 98 -3.88 -1.18 -9.11
CA TRP A 98 -5.29 -0.80 -9.11
C TRP A 98 -5.56 0.49 -8.33
N HIS A 99 -4.88 0.71 -7.20
CA HIS A 99 -4.97 1.98 -6.46
C HIS A 99 -4.57 3.16 -7.36
N LEU A 100 -3.46 3.02 -8.09
CA LEU A 100 -3.02 4.04 -9.03
C LEU A 100 -4.06 4.30 -10.15
N ILE A 101 -4.70 3.26 -10.69
CA ILE A 101 -5.75 3.40 -11.71
C ILE A 101 -6.97 4.12 -11.13
N ILE A 102 -7.42 3.74 -9.94
CA ILE A 102 -8.56 4.38 -9.25
C ILE A 102 -8.32 5.89 -9.09
N ILE A 103 -7.14 6.28 -8.61
CA ILE A 103 -6.78 7.68 -8.43
C ILE A 103 -6.76 8.44 -9.76
N ASN A 104 -6.20 7.83 -10.81
CA ASN A 104 -6.18 8.44 -12.14
C ASN A 104 -7.59 8.65 -12.72
N GLU A 105 -8.47 7.66 -12.58
CA GLU A 105 -9.85 7.76 -13.05
C GLU A 105 -10.62 8.82 -12.25
N LYS A 106 -10.40 8.92 -10.93
CA LYS A 106 -10.99 10.00 -10.11
C LYS A 106 -10.49 11.37 -10.55
N MET A 107 -9.19 11.54 -10.76
CA MET A 107 -8.62 12.80 -11.24
C MET A 107 -9.15 13.18 -12.62
N LYS A 108 -9.32 12.21 -13.50
CA LYS A 108 -9.90 12.41 -14.84
C LYS A 108 -11.37 12.81 -14.76
N GLU A 109 -12.17 12.16 -13.92
CA GLU A 109 -13.58 12.49 -13.72
C GLU A 109 -13.77 13.90 -13.16
N ASP A 110 -12.92 14.31 -12.22
CA ASP A 110 -12.91 15.65 -11.64
C ASP A 110 -12.21 16.71 -12.52
N ASN A 111 -11.69 16.33 -13.68
CA ASN A 111 -10.91 17.19 -14.57
C ASN A 111 -9.71 17.86 -13.85
N LEU A 112 -9.05 17.14 -12.95
CA LEU A 112 -7.89 17.60 -12.20
C LEU A 112 -6.61 17.37 -12.99
N LYS A 113 -5.65 18.31 -12.84
CA LYS A 113 -4.32 18.19 -13.43
C LYS A 113 -3.32 17.65 -12.40
N ASP A 114 -2.31 16.96 -12.90
CA ASP A 114 -1.18 16.53 -12.09
C ASP A 114 -0.45 17.73 -11.50
N ALA A 115 0.00 17.58 -10.24
CA ALA A 115 0.85 18.56 -9.60
C ALA A 115 2.25 18.59 -10.24
N TRP A 116 2.97 19.70 -10.08
CA TRP A 116 4.28 19.93 -10.69
C TRP A 116 5.32 18.83 -10.41
N TYR A 117 5.26 18.23 -9.21
CA TYR A 117 6.19 17.14 -8.82
C TYR A 117 5.91 15.80 -9.52
N LEU A 118 4.80 15.70 -10.26
CA LEU A 118 4.50 14.57 -11.15
C LEU A 118 5.03 14.81 -12.58
N SER A 119 5.66 15.97 -12.83
CA SER A 119 6.28 16.27 -14.12
C SER A 119 7.67 15.67 -14.24
N TRP A 120 7.99 15.17 -15.43
CA TRP A 120 9.35 14.69 -15.73
C TRP A 120 10.40 15.78 -15.46
N PRO A 121 11.58 15.48 -14.85
CA PRO A 121 12.13 14.14 -14.52
C PRO A 121 11.88 13.69 -13.08
N ILE A 122 11.09 14.40 -12.27
CA ILE A 122 10.97 14.19 -10.82
C ILE A 122 10.50 12.78 -10.47
N PRO A 123 9.38 12.24 -11.02
CA PRO A 123 8.94 10.88 -10.69
C PRO A 123 9.99 9.84 -11.07
N ALA A 124 10.66 10.00 -12.21
CA ALA A 124 11.70 9.07 -12.65
C ALA A 124 12.89 9.04 -11.66
N LEU A 125 13.33 10.19 -11.15
CA LEU A 125 14.40 10.28 -10.16
C LEU A 125 13.98 9.67 -8.82
N MET A 126 12.74 9.91 -8.38
CA MET A 126 12.21 9.33 -7.15
C MET A 126 12.10 7.80 -7.25
N VAL A 127 11.55 7.27 -8.35
CA VAL A 127 11.47 5.84 -8.62
C VAL A 127 12.85 5.20 -8.65
N CYS A 128 13.78 5.75 -9.42
CA CYS A 128 15.15 5.21 -9.51
C CYS A 128 15.84 5.18 -8.14
N SER A 129 15.74 6.27 -7.37
CA SER A 129 16.32 6.34 -6.02
C SER A 129 15.68 5.32 -5.08
N TYR A 130 14.35 5.20 -5.11
CA TYR A 130 13.63 4.29 -4.24
C TYR A 130 13.85 2.81 -4.61
N VAL A 131 13.98 2.50 -5.90
CA VAL A 131 14.41 1.16 -6.37
C VAL A 131 15.76 0.77 -5.79
N VAL A 132 16.74 1.69 -5.80
CA VAL A 132 18.08 1.42 -5.24
C VAL A 132 17.97 1.18 -3.72
N ILE A 133 17.27 2.05 -3.00
CA ILE A 133 17.10 1.95 -1.55
C ILE A 133 16.41 0.64 -1.15
N THR A 134 15.28 0.32 -1.77
CA THR A 134 14.51 -0.88 -1.42
C THR A 134 15.25 -2.18 -1.75
N ARG A 135 15.99 -2.22 -2.86
CA ARG A 135 16.85 -3.36 -3.20
C ARG A 135 17.99 -3.54 -2.21
N PHE A 136 18.63 -2.44 -1.82
CA PHE A 136 19.66 -2.47 -0.79
C PHE A 136 19.10 -2.99 0.55
N MET A 137 17.98 -2.46 1.00
CA MET A 137 17.31 -2.93 2.21
C MET A 137 16.94 -4.42 2.11
N ALA A 138 16.31 -4.84 1.01
CA ALA A 138 15.92 -6.23 0.82
C ALA A 138 17.13 -7.18 0.80
N PHE A 139 18.25 -6.78 0.22
CA PHE A 139 19.45 -7.59 0.13
C PHE A 139 20.12 -7.76 1.50
N PHE A 140 20.35 -6.68 2.24
CA PHE A 140 21.08 -6.71 3.51
C PHE A 140 20.20 -7.11 4.69
N ASN A 141 18.98 -6.63 4.78
CA ASN A 141 18.07 -6.94 5.88
C ASN A 141 16.60 -6.87 5.48
N ILE A 142 16.10 -7.94 4.88
CA ILE A 142 14.70 -8.01 4.43
C ILE A 142 13.70 -7.84 5.59
N SER A 143 14.06 -8.26 6.80
CA SER A 143 13.19 -8.10 7.97
C SER A 143 12.96 -6.61 8.24
N ARG A 144 14.01 -5.78 8.19
CA ARG A 144 13.86 -4.33 8.31
C ARG A 144 13.11 -3.68 7.14
N ALA A 145 13.21 -4.27 5.94
CA ALA A 145 12.41 -3.84 4.81
C ALA A 145 10.91 -4.08 5.06
N PHE A 146 10.53 -5.22 5.65
CA PHE A 146 9.14 -5.47 6.06
C PHE A 146 8.67 -4.50 7.15
N LEU A 147 9.51 -4.18 8.14
CA LEU A 147 9.14 -3.17 9.14
C LEU A 147 8.89 -1.81 8.52
N PHE A 148 9.79 -1.37 7.64
CA PHE A 148 9.65 -0.09 6.95
C PHE A 148 8.36 -0.05 6.12
N ASN A 149 8.04 -1.15 5.40
CA ASN A 149 6.80 -1.24 4.65
C ASN A 149 5.58 -1.21 5.58
N ALA A 150 5.57 -1.95 6.70
CA ALA A 150 4.49 -1.90 7.66
C ALA A 150 4.23 -0.48 8.18
N GLU A 151 5.29 0.29 8.42
CA GLU A 151 5.20 1.70 8.84
C GLU A 151 4.70 2.61 7.70
N PHE A 152 5.05 2.28 6.46
CA PHE A 152 4.57 2.99 5.28
C PHE A 152 3.08 2.76 5.08
N GLU A 153 2.62 1.51 5.12
CA GLU A 153 1.21 1.16 4.93
C GLU A 153 0.33 1.63 6.11
N ASP A 154 0.84 1.63 7.35
CA ASP A 154 0.14 2.27 8.48
C ASP A 154 -0.10 3.76 8.22
N HIS A 155 0.90 4.43 7.64
CA HIS A 155 0.76 5.83 7.26
C HIS A 155 -0.27 6.00 6.13
N ALA A 156 -0.23 5.16 5.11
CA ALA A 156 -1.13 5.20 3.98
C ALA A 156 -2.58 4.92 4.40
N GLU A 157 -2.84 3.90 5.23
CA GLU A 157 -4.16 3.60 5.79
C GLU A 157 -4.78 4.83 6.47
N HIS A 158 -4.01 5.51 7.33
CA HIS A 158 -4.48 6.72 8.02
C HIS A 158 -4.69 7.91 7.07
N VAL A 159 -3.87 8.02 6.02
CA VAL A 159 -4.03 9.04 4.98
C VAL A 159 -5.34 8.83 4.24
N TYR A 160 -5.66 7.62 3.81
CA TYR A 160 -6.91 7.31 3.12
C TYR A 160 -8.13 7.50 4.03
N ALA A 161 -8.05 7.09 5.30
CA ALA A 161 -9.13 7.29 6.26
C ALA A 161 -9.44 8.79 6.47
N ALA A 162 -8.41 9.63 6.59
CA ALA A 162 -8.54 11.08 6.70
C ALA A 162 -9.07 11.68 5.38
N PHE A 163 -8.57 11.23 4.24
CA PHE A 163 -8.91 11.75 2.93
C PHE A 163 -10.41 11.57 2.62
N VAL A 164 -10.96 10.39 2.90
CA VAL A 164 -12.40 10.15 2.76
C VAL A 164 -13.21 10.99 3.76
N THR A 165 -12.69 11.22 4.97
CA THR A 165 -13.36 12.09 5.96
C THR A 165 -13.40 13.55 5.51
N GLU A 166 -12.36 14.03 4.82
CA GLU A 166 -12.29 15.38 4.25
C GLU A 166 -13.17 15.57 3.01
N HIS A 167 -13.60 14.44 2.37
CA HIS A 167 -14.39 14.42 1.15
C HIS A 167 -15.72 13.66 1.31
N PRO A 168 -16.63 14.10 2.21
CA PRO A 168 -17.90 13.41 2.45
C PRO A 168 -18.80 13.34 1.20
N GLU A 169 -18.62 14.24 0.25
CA GLU A 169 -19.33 14.25 -1.04
C GLU A 169 -19.07 13.02 -1.89
N TRP A 170 -17.94 12.32 -1.66
CA TRP A 170 -17.62 11.09 -2.39
C TRP A 170 -18.55 9.91 -2.06
N ASP A 171 -19.26 9.97 -0.93
CA ASP A 171 -20.27 8.97 -0.57
C ASP A 171 -21.52 9.03 -1.49
N GLU A 172 -21.76 10.16 -2.13
CA GLU A 172 -22.88 10.39 -3.05
C GLU A 172 -22.44 10.39 -4.51
N GLN A 173 -21.12 10.47 -4.78
CA GLN A 173 -20.59 10.49 -6.14
C GLN A 173 -20.48 9.06 -6.68
N GLU A 174 -21.37 8.72 -7.62
CA GLU A 174 -21.32 7.44 -8.32
C GLU A 174 -20.11 7.35 -9.27
N VAL A 175 -19.50 6.19 -9.28
CA VAL A 175 -18.39 5.88 -10.19
C VAL A 175 -18.94 5.55 -11.58
N LYS A 176 -18.52 6.32 -12.59
CA LYS A 176 -19.01 6.18 -13.97
C LYS A 176 -18.17 5.25 -14.82
N THR A 177 -16.90 5.12 -14.51
CA THR A 177 -15.98 4.26 -15.26
C THR A 177 -16.28 2.79 -15.02
N LYS A 178 -16.20 1.98 -16.09
CA LYS A 178 -16.41 0.53 -16.02
C LYS A 178 -15.13 -0.23 -15.77
N GLU A 179 -14.00 0.41 -16.01
CA GLU A 179 -12.66 -0.18 -15.90
C GLU A 179 -12.36 -0.64 -14.46
N LEU A 180 -12.92 0.05 -13.47
CA LEU A 180 -12.71 -0.27 -12.05
C LEU A 180 -13.45 -1.53 -11.56
N LYS A 181 -14.35 -2.13 -12.37
CA LYS A 181 -15.08 -3.34 -11.99
C LYS A 181 -14.18 -4.57 -11.76
N GLU A 182 -13.02 -4.58 -12.38
CA GLU A 182 -12.04 -5.66 -12.18
C GLU A 182 -11.43 -5.63 -10.77
N TYR A 183 -11.26 -4.43 -10.19
CA TYR A 183 -10.82 -4.28 -8.80
C TYR A 183 -11.94 -4.61 -7.81
N GLY A 184 -13.17 -4.14 -8.07
CA GLY A 184 -14.32 -4.41 -7.23
C GLY A 184 -15.59 -3.69 -7.69
N ASP A 185 -16.75 -4.21 -7.28
CA ASP A 185 -18.05 -3.63 -7.61
C ASP A 185 -18.49 -2.63 -6.51
N TYR A 186 -17.81 -1.49 -6.44
CA TYR A 186 -18.14 -0.38 -5.55
C TYR A 186 -18.92 0.69 -6.32
N LYS A 187 -19.94 1.24 -5.67
CA LYS A 187 -20.86 2.20 -6.33
C LYS A 187 -20.36 3.63 -6.25
N THR A 188 -19.68 3.99 -5.17
CA THR A 188 -19.28 5.36 -4.89
C THR A 188 -17.77 5.50 -4.79
N TRP A 189 -17.27 6.71 -5.03
CA TRP A 189 -15.85 7.02 -4.83
C TRP A 189 -15.43 6.86 -3.38
N GLY A 190 -16.32 7.20 -2.43
CA GLY A 190 -16.06 6.98 -1.00
C GLY A 190 -15.77 5.51 -0.69
N ASP A 191 -16.53 4.58 -1.27
CA ASP A 191 -16.30 3.14 -1.05
C ASP A 191 -15.00 2.64 -1.71
N PHE A 192 -14.63 3.14 -2.90
CA PHE A 192 -13.33 2.83 -3.50
C PHE A 192 -12.17 3.27 -2.62
N PHE A 193 -12.16 4.52 -2.16
CA PHE A 193 -11.07 5.03 -1.31
C PHE A 193 -11.03 4.38 0.07
N ARG A 194 -12.18 3.95 0.62
CA ARG A 194 -12.22 3.14 1.84
C ARG A 194 -11.62 1.75 1.61
N ARG A 195 -11.89 1.15 0.45
CA ARG A 195 -11.31 -0.15 0.11
C ARG A 195 -9.81 -0.04 -0.02
N ILE A 196 -9.28 0.97 -0.70
CA ILE A 196 -7.84 1.22 -0.75
C ILE A 196 -7.27 1.30 0.68
N GLY A 197 -7.84 2.14 1.56
CA GLY A 197 -7.37 2.23 2.94
C GLY A 197 -7.39 0.91 3.71
N LEU A 198 -8.32 0.00 3.39
CA LEU A 198 -8.37 -1.33 3.99
C LEU A 198 -7.35 -2.30 3.35
N ASP A 199 -7.03 -2.13 2.07
CA ASP A 199 -5.93 -2.86 1.42
C ASP A 199 -4.58 -2.49 2.05
N GLU A 200 -4.36 -1.19 2.36
CA GLU A 200 -3.15 -0.75 3.06
C GLU A 200 -3.02 -1.39 4.46
N ARG A 201 -4.17 -1.57 5.17
CA ARG A 201 -4.18 -2.34 6.42
C ARG A 201 -3.77 -3.79 6.21
N ASP A 202 -4.23 -4.43 5.14
CA ASP A 202 -3.87 -5.81 4.82
C ASP A 202 -2.37 -5.93 4.47
N HIS A 203 -1.83 -4.96 3.73
CA HIS A 203 -0.39 -4.86 3.44
C HIS A 203 0.43 -4.62 4.71
N MET A 204 0.00 -3.72 5.59
CA MET A 204 0.60 -3.46 6.89
C MET A 204 0.63 -4.73 7.75
N ASN A 205 -0.53 -5.40 7.88
CA ASN A 205 -0.67 -6.62 8.67
C ASN A 205 0.27 -7.73 8.20
N THR A 206 0.32 -7.95 6.90
CA THR A 206 1.20 -8.97 6.31
C THR A 206 2.68 -8.60 6.48
N SER A 207 3.01 -7.32 6.36
CA SER A 207 4.37 -6.81 6.61
C SER A 207 4.81 -7.01 8.07
N PHE A 208 3.95 -6.70 9.05
CA PHE A 208 4.23 -6.99 10.47
C PHE A 208 4.36 -8.48 10.74
N HIS A 209 3.53 -9.30 10.10
CA HIS A 209 3.61 -10.75 10.20
C HIS A 209 4.97 -11.29 9.71
N PHE A 210 5.44 -10.89 8.52
CA PHE A 210 6.76 -11.28 8.01
C PHE A 210 7.92 -10.70 8.80
N PHE A 211 7.73 -9.53 9.42
CA PHE A 211 8.72 -8.96 10.34
C PHE A 211 8.79 -9.72 11.67
N GLY A 212 7.71 -10.39 12.09
CA GLY A 212 7.60 -11.15 13.34
C GLY A 212 6.97 -10.38 14.49
N LYS A 213 6.22 -9.30 14.21
CA LYS A 213 5.43 -8.52 15.19
C LYS A 213 3.93 -8.76 14.97
N THR A 214 3.50 -9.99 15.20
CA THR A 214 2.10 -10.39 15.03
C THR A 214 1.14 -9.71 16.02
N GLU A 215 1.65 -9.19 17.12
CA GLU A 215 0.90 -8.37 18.07
C GLU A 215 0.44 -7.02 17.50
N ASN A 216 1.07 -6.56 16.43
CA ASN A 216 0.70 -5.33 15.73
C ASN A 216 -0.35 -5.54 14.64
N VAL A 217 -0.77 -6.78 14.38
CA VAL A 217 -1.79 -7.09 13.38
C VAL A 217 -3.15 -6.56 13.82
N VAL A 218 -3.76 -5.72 12.99
CA VAL A 218 -5.09 -5.14 13.21
C VAL A 218 -6.14 -6.01 12.53
N LYS A 219 -6.82 -6.84 13.33
CA LYS A 219 -7.84 -7.78 12.85
C LYS A 219 -9.17 -7.09 12.59
N TYR A 220 -9.89 -7.56 11.58
CA TYR A 220 -11.27 -7.17 11.28
C TYR A 220 -12.05 -8.34 10.66
N ASP A 221 -13.38 -8.22 10.60
CA ASP A 221 -14.25 -9.27 10.06
C ASP A 221 -14.09 -9.35 8.53
N GLY A 222 -13.64 -10.49 8.03
CA GLY A 222 -13.36 -10.70 6.61
C GLY A 222 -11.92 -10.42 6.20
N MET A 223 -11.02 -10.17 7.16
CA MET A 223 -9.59 -10.03 6.89
C MET A 223 -9.04 -11.27 6.16
N PRO A 224 -8.20 -11.11 5.13
CA PRO A 224 -7.52 -12.22 4.49
C PRO A 224 -6.67 -13.04 5.48
N GLU A 225 -6.54 -14.33 5.22
CA GLU A 225 -5.61 -15.16 6.00
C GLU A 225 -4.16 -14.73 5.76
N LEU A 226 -3.44 -14.50 6.85
CA LEU A 226 -2.02 -14.18 6.76
C LEU A 226 -1.23 -15.38 6.23
N PRO A 227 -0.21 -15.15 5.38
CA PRO A 227 0.62 -16.24 4.86
C PRO A 227 1.25 -17.03 6.00
N GLY A 228 1.06 -18.35 6.07
CA GLY A 228 1.71 -19.17 7.11
C GLY A 228 3.25 -18.96 7.12
N LEU A 229 3.88 -18.85 8.29
CA LEU A 229 5.35 -18.70 8.43
C LEU A 229 6.10 -20.04 8.31
#